data_04a4d6ca867536cd6d27ce0c18a28fe1
#
_entry.id   04a4d6ca867536cd6d27ce0c18a28fe1
#
_cell.length_a   1.000
_cell.length_b   1.000
_cell.length_c   1.000
_cell.angle_alpha   90.00
_cell.angle_beta   90.00
_cell.angle_gamma   90.00
#
_symmetry.space_group_name_H-M   'P 1'
#
loop_
_entity.id
_entity.type
_entity.pdbx_description
1 polymer ?
#
loop_
_entity_poly.entity_id
_entity_poly.type
_entity_poly.pdbx_seq_one_letter_code
_entity_poly.pdbx_strand_id
1 'polypeptide(L)'
;MLQDHKDNLWFATWDGINRFDGYNFKTYKARQGNYISLTNNRADRMYEDRYGFLWLLTYDNRVHRFDPKTETFEQVPAAGEEGSTYNIHAIQVLPDGTVWLLTEHDGAIRVVTLPQKNYTTKSDIYSTKSGLFPADHFYQVYQDKAGNHWLLTDNGLGMIRPGEQQPVNYFVETKGKQDGMNQAFYAVRECEDDICFASDRGRIWCYQKQGGEFRLLELPTKARITSIHTVSNGNTVVTTDSDGFFLCNLKTNKHTHYSPVTCKELSAQPILSAYVDRTSEVWFEQEEPGVVVHFNPATGVVRREQMRVEYSNADRSRPAFHIHEDVHGHIWVHPYGGGFSYFDRDRNCLVPFYDDLGSNNWRFSNKIHAAFSDKQGNLWLCTHSKGLEKVTFRNVPFSMLTPVPHEYESLSNEVRSVCEDKQGNLWVGLKDGMIRLYDSNRKFIGHLTGNGTISMTGTPMEGTAYFIMQDSKGIIWIATKGNGLVRAEQISPTSMSYKLTRYQHDSNDMYSLSDNNVYCVYEDHHGRIWAATFAGGINYISQGEHGETVFINHRNNLKGYPIDVCYKARFITSDNNGRLWVGTTTGAVAFDENFKKPEDIQFTISRVFRTIRRV
;
A
#
# COMPACT_ATOMS: atom_id res chain seq x y z
N MET A 1 1.57 14.75 -4.46
CA MET A 1 0.37 13.99 -4.88
C MET A 1 -0.87 14.64 -4.29
N LEU A 2 -2.01 14.53 -4.98
CA LEU A 2 -3.29 15.13 -4.58
C LEU A 2 -4.44 14.28 -5.11
N GLN A 3 -5.51 14.12 -4.34
CA GLN A 3 -6.81 13.64 -4.83
C GLN A 3 -7.76 14.82 -4.89
N ASP A 4 -8.29 15.11 -6.08
CA ASP A 4 -9.19 16.24 -6.29
C ASP A 4 -10.62 15.95 -5.78
N HIS A 5 -11.48 16.96 -5.82
CA HIS A 5 -12.88 16.84 -5.40
C HIS A 5 -13.72 15.88 -6.27
N LYS A 6 -13.21 15.49 -7.46
CA LYS A 6 -13.80 14.50 -8.38
C LYS A 6 -13.16 13.12 -8.27
N ASP A 7 -12.33 12.91 -7.24
CA ASP A 7 -11.63 11.68 -6.95
C ASP A 7 -10.55 11.27 -7.97
N ASN A 8 -10.13 12.16 -8.88
CA ASN A 8 -8.94 11.92 -9.67
C ASN A 8 -7.69 12.09 -8.81
N LEU A 9 -6.71 11.23 -9.05
CA LEU A 9 -5.39 11.35 -8.45
C LEU A 9 -4.46 12.14 -9.38
N TRP A 10 -3.72 13.07 -8.80
CA TRP A 10 -2.79 13.93 -9.50
C TRP A 10 -1.38 13.74 -8.97
N PHE A 11 -0.44 13.60 -9.88
CA PHE A 11 0.97 13.35 -9.59
C PHE A 11 1.81 14.41 -10.27
N ALA A 12 2.48 15.26 -9.48
CA ALA A 12 3.52 16.16 -9.95
C ALA A 12 4.82 15.37 -10.11
N THR A 13 5.42 15.42 -11.28
CA THR A 13 6.62 14.66 -11.63
C THR A 13 7.69 15.54 -12.27
N TRP A 14 8.83 14.95 -12.58
CA TRP A 14 9.89 15.65 -13.30
C TRP A 14 9.58 15.81 -14.79
N ASP A 15 8.59 15.08 -15.31
CA ASP A 15 8.21 15.09 -16.74
C ASP A 15 6.71 15.36 -16.94
N GLY A 16 6.21 16.39 -16.29
CA GLY A 16 4.84 16.84 -16.38
C GLY A 16 3.99 16.46 -15.17
N ILE A 17 2.70 16.75 -15.31
CA ILE A 17 1.67 16.45 -14.33
C ILE A 17 0.81 15.34 -14.90
N ASN A 18 0.54 14.35 -14.09
CA ASN A 18 -0.23 13.17 -14.48
C ASN A 18 -1.53 13.11 -13.70
N ARG A 19 -2.66 13.00 -14.40
CA ARG A 19 -3.97 12.69 -13.83
C ARG A 19 -4.29 11.22 -14.02
N PHE A 20 -4.70 10.57 -12.96
CA PHE A 20 -5.22 9.20 -12.98
C PHE A 20 -6.70 9.21 -12.57
N ASP A 21 -7.58 8.72 -13.44
CA ASP A 21 -9.03 8.69 -13.25
C ASP A 21 -9.55 7.35 -12.66
N GLY A 22 -8.65 6.48 -12.22
CA GLY A 22 -8.94 5.12 -11.78
C GLY A 22 -8.66 4.05 -12.85
N TYR A 23 -8.53 4.43 -14.11
CA TYR A 23 -8.31 3.53 -15.25
C TYR A 23 -7.13 3.97 -16.11
N ASN A 24 -7.03 5.27 -16.44
CA ASN A 24 -6.06 5.80 -17.37
C ASN A 24 -5.24 6.93 -16.78
N PHE A 25 -4.00 7.04 -17.26
CA PHE A 25 -3.16 8.20 -17.00
C PHE A 25 -3.25 9.18 -18.17
N LYS A 26 -3.47 10.47 -17.84
CA LYS A 26 -3.35 11.57 -18.79
C LYS A 26 -2.24 12.50 -18.33
N THR A 27 -1.26 12.75 -19.20
CA THR A 27 -0.08 13.57 -18.91
C THR A 27 -0.21 14.95 -19.54
N TYR A 28 0.12 15.98 -18.76
CA TYR A 28 0.18 17.38 -19.18
C TYR A 28 1.63 17.86 -19.11
N LYS A 29 2.15 18.37 -20.23
CA LYS A 29 3.56 18.82 -20.35
C LYS A 29 3.66 20.25 -20.85
N ALA A 30 4.80 20.87 -20.60
CA ALA A 30 5.17 22.15 -21.19
C ALA A 30 5.28 22.00 -22.71
N ARG A 31 4.73 22.98 -23.44
CA ARG A 31 4.84 23.05 -24.91
C ARG A 31 5.40 24.43 -25.28
N GLN A 32 6.55 24.43 -25.96
CA GLN A 32 7.19 25.65 -26.42
C GLN A 32 6.24 26.48 -27.30
N GLY A 33 6.12 27.78 -27.02
CA GLY A 33 5.24 28.68 -27.76
C GLY A 33 3.74 28.59 -27.46
N ASN A 34 3.33 27.77 -26.50
CA ASN A 34 1.93 27.67 -26.12
C ASN A 34 1.72 28.31 -24.72
N TYR A 35 1.08 29.49 -24.68
CA TYR A 35 0.82 30.27 -23.45
C TYR A 35 -0.19 29.61 -22.49
N ILE A 36 -0.91 28.59 -22.94
CA ILE A 36 -1.88 27.80 -22.12
C ILE A 36 -1.31 26.46 -21.64
N SER A 37 0.01 26.31 -21.66
CA SER A 37 0.71 25.15 -21.15
C SER A 37 1.62 25.51 -19.98
N LEU A 38 2.15 24.50 -19.29
CA LEU A 38 3.19 24.68 -18.28
C LEU A 38 4.44 25.35 -18.89
N THR A 39 5.14 26.13 -18.09
CA THR A 39 6.45 26.72 -18.45
C THR A 39 7.58 25.70 -18.25
N ASN A 40 7.42 24.79 -17.31
CA ASN A 40 8.40 23.77 -16.98
C ASN A 40 7.69 22.42 -16.74
N ASN A 41 8.28 21.32 -17.21
CA ASN A 41 7.72 19.99 -16.99
C ASN A 41 7.79 19.53 -15.53
N ARG A 42 8.80 19.99 -14.80
CA ARG A 42 8.95 19.64 -13.38
C ARG A 42 8.07 20.53 -12.52
N ALA A 43 7.10 19.90 -11.83
CA ALA A 43 6.30 20.54 -10.80
C ALA A 43 6.67 20.00 -9.43
N ASP A 44 6.93 20.89 -8.50
CA ASP A 44 7.39 20.53 -7.15
C ASP A 44 6.24 20.42 -6.15
N ARG A 45 5.21 21.26 -6.28
CA ARG A 45 4.04 21.26 -5.37
C ARG A 45 2.75 21.48 -6.15
N MET A 46 1.66 20.94 -5.59
CA MET A 46 0.33 21.03 -6.18
C MET A 46 -0.74 21.07 -5.09
N TYR A 47 -1.72 21.96 -5.25
CA TYR A 47 -2.83 22.17 -4.34
C TYR A 47 -4.12 22.36 -5.13
N GLU A 48 -5.25 21.95 -4.58
CA GLU A 48 -6.58 22.26 -5.11
C GLU A 48 -7.24 23.36 -4.28
N ASP A 49 -7.82 24.36 -4.95
CA ASP A 49 -8.62 25.38 -4.28
C ASP A 49 -10.10 24.96 -4.16
N ARG A 50 -10.88 25.72 -3.39
CA ARG A 50 -12.31 25.44 -3.16
C ARG A 50 -13.16 25.48 -4.44
N TYR A 51 -12.65 26.03 -5.53
CA TYR A 51 -13.34 26.11 -6.81
C TYR A 51 -12.97 24.96 -7.76
N GLY A 52 -12.02 24.12 -7.36
CA GLY A 52 -11.53 22.97 -8.10
C GLY A 52 -10.44 23.28 -9.12
N PHE A 53 -9.80 24.47 -9.02
CA PHE A 53 -8.59 24.75 -9.78
C PHE A 53 -7.37 24.16 -9.08
N LEU A 54 -6.42 23.65 -9.85
CA LEU A 54 -5.15 23.17 -9.31
C LEU A 54 -4.09 24.27 -9.41
N TRP A 55 -3.45 24.53 -8.30
CA TRP A 55 -2.34 25.48 -8.17
C TRP A 55 -1.02 24.73 -8.12
N LEU A 56 -0.10 25.10 -8.98
CA LEU A 56 1.13 24.38 -9.25
C LEU A 56 2.32 25.31 -9.09
N LEU A 57 3.31 24.86 -8.33
CA LEU A 57 4.63 25.50 -8.29
C LEU A 57 5.58 24.65 -9.14
N THR A 58 6.12 25.23 -10.20
CA THR A 58 7.11 24.60 -11.08
C THR A 58 8.52 24.89 -10.61
N TYR A 59 9.48 24.09 -11.06
CA TYR A 59 10.89 24.16 -10.64
C TYR A 59 11.56 25.51 -10.97
N ASP A 60 11.06 26.22 -11.96
CA ASP A 60 11.46 27.59 -12.30
C ASP A 60 10.79 28.67 -11.44
N ASN A 61 10.24 28.27 -10.27
CA ASN A 61 9.58 29.12 -9.27
C ASN A 61 8.37 29.91 -9.82
N ARG A 62 7.73 29.42 -10.88
CA ARG A 62 6.51 29.99 -11.43
C ARG A 62 5.28 29.27 -10.91
N VAL A 63 4.20 30.04 -10.77
CA VAL A 63 2.91 29.49 -10.35
C VAL A 63 1.96 29.42 -11.53
N HIS A 64 1.36 28.27 -11.68
CA HIS A 64 0.32 28.02 -12.67
C HIS A 64 -0.98 27.63 -11.99
N ARG A 65 -2.08 28.16 -12.49
CA ARG A 65 -3.42 27.71 -12.16
C ARG A 65 -3.94 26.87 -13.32
N PHE A 66 -4.34 25.64 -13.06
CA PHE A 66 -4.89 24.71 -14.05
C PHE A 66 -6.39 24.58 -13.84
N ASP A 67 -7.15 24.72 -14.92
CA ASP A 67 -8.58 24.41 -14.95
C ASP A 67 -8.80 22.97 -15.45
N PRO A 68 -9.26 22.03 -14.60
CA PRO A 68 -9.50 20.67 -15.01
C PRO A 68 -10.68 20.50 -16.01
N LYS A 69 -11.54 21.51 -16.18
CA LYS A 69 -12.68 21.48 -17.10
C LYS A 69 -12.25 21.79 -18.53
N THR A 70 -11.46 22.85 -18.70
CA THR A 70 -10.95 23.30 -19.98
C THR A 70 -9.60 22.69 -20.32
N GLU A 71 -8.93 22.10 -19.33
CA GLU A 71 -7.57 21.54 -19.40
C GLU A 71 -6.52 22.56 -19.83
N THR A 72 -6.68 23.80 -19.39
CA THR A 72 -5.78 24.91 -19.68
C THR A 72 -5.03 25.37 -18.45
N PHE A 73 -3.80 25.81 -18.67
CA PHE A 73 -2.97 26.44 -17.65
C PHE A 73 -2.99 27.96 -17.83
N GLU A 74 -3.08 28.67 -16.74
CA GLU A 74 -2.89 30.09 -16.65
C GLU A 74 -1.67 30.34 -15.76
N GLN A 75 -0.66 31.01 -16.25
CA GLN A 75 0.40 31.52 -15.40
C GLN A 75 -0.19 32.65 -14.58
N VAL A 76 -0.15 32.52 -13.25
CA VAL A 76 -0.64 33.59 -12.39
C VAL A 76 0.43 34.65 -12.36
N PRO A 77 0.17 35.84 -12.97
CA PRO A 77 1.11 36.92 -12.90
C PRO A 77 1.19 37.38 -11.43
N ALA A 78 2.39 37.42 -10.91
CA ALA A 78 2.60 38.20 -9.72
C ALA A 78 2.11 39.61 -10.01
N ALA A 79 1.30 40.20 -9.13
CA ALA A 79 0.96 41.59 -9.26
C ALA A 79 2.26 42.40 -9.15
N GLY A 80 2.74 42.98 -10.24
CA GLY A 80 3.98 43.70 -10.32
C GLY A 80 4.18 44.29 -11.71
N GLU A 81 5.16 45.17 -11.83
CA GLU A 81 5.52 45.77 -13.12
C GLU A 81 5.77 44.69 -14.16
N GLU A 82 5.32 44.90 -15.39
CA GLU A 82 5.56 44.01 -16.54
C GLU A 82 7.03 43.59 -16.57
N GLY A 83 7.29 42.28 -16.36
CA GLY A 83 8.62 41.68 -16.41
C GLY A 83 9.26 41.27 -15.08
N SER A 84 8.68 41.59 -13.92
CA SER A 84 9.22 41.15 -12.63
C SER A 84 8.82 39.66 -12.36
N THR A 85 9.81 38.81 -12.22
CA THR A 85 9.63 37.40 -11.77
C THR A 85 9.91 37.32 -10.27
N TYR A 86 8.88 36.95 -9.50
CA TYR A 86 9.05 36.71 -8.06
C TYR A 86 9.58 35.27 -7.85
N ASN A 87 10.51 35.14 -6.91
CA ASN A 87 11.01 33.83 -6.47
C ASN A 87 10.06 33.24 -5.44
N ILE A 88 9.06 32.46 -5.89
CA ILE A 88 8.02 31.89 -5.03
C ILE A 88 8.52 30.56 -4.46
N HIS A 89 8.61 30.46 -3.13
CA HIS A 89 9.04 29.26 -2.44
C HIS A 89 7.88 28.44 -1.85
N ALA A 90 6.72 29.05 -1.65
CA ALA A 90 5.55 28.35 -1.10
C ALA A 90 4.22 28.87 -1.66
N ILE A 91 3.27 27.97 -1.82
CA ILE A 91 1.86 28.26 -2.10
C ILE A 91 1.06 27.80 -0.88
N GLN A 92 0.15 28.65 -0.40
CA GLN A 92 -0.80 28.31 0.66
C GLN A 92 -2.21 28.60 0.18
N VAL A 93 -3.01 27.55 0.07
CA VAL A 93 -4.42 27.64 -0.30
C VAL A 93 -5.26 27.64 0.97
N LEU A 94 -6.02 28.69 1.19
CA LEU A 94 -6.84 28.86 2.39
C LEU A 94 -8.27 28.32 2.17
N PRO A 95 -8.97 27.94 3.25
CA PRO A 95 -10.34 27.42 3.18
C PRO A 95 -11.35 28.33 2.48
N ASP A 96 -11.19 29.64 2.53
CA ASP A 96 -12.05 30.60 1.83
C ASP A 96 -11.78 30.67 0.31
N GLY A 97 -10.75 29.96 -0.18
CA GLY A 97 -10.34 29.93 -1.58
C GLY A 97 -9.33 31.00 -1.95
N THR A 98 -8.88 31.80 -1.00
CA THR A 98 -7.75 32.72 -1.19
C THR A 98 -6.46 31.92 -1.28
N VAL A 99 -5.61 32.26 -2.24
CA VAL A 99 -4.29 31.66 -2.41
C VAL A 99 -3.22 32.68 -2.08
N TRP A 100 -2.27 32.28 -1.24
CA TRP A 100 -1.12 33.09 -0.89
C TRP A 100 0.15 32.50 -1.50
N LEU A 101 0.90 33.33 -2.20
CA LEU A 101 2.19 32.99 -2.78
C LEU A 101 3.27 33.66 -1.94
N LEU A 102 4.09 32.88 -1.26
CA LEU A 102 5.16 33.39 -0.41
C LEU A 102 6.44 33.48 -1.21
N THR A 103 7.06 34.64 -1.22
CA THR A 103 8.34 34.90 -1.89
C THR A 103 9.49 34.83 -0.91
N GLU A 104 10.71 34.64 -1.40
CA GLU A 104 11.88 34.59 -0.51
C GLU A 104 12.18 35.94 0.15
N HIS A 105 12.04 37.08 -0.59
CA HIS A 105 12.46 38.38 -0.12
C HIS A 105 11.58 39.54 -0.59
N ASP A 106 10.49 39.27 -1.31
CA ASP A 106 9.63 40.29 -1.91
C ASP A 106 8.23 40.34 -1.29
N GLY A 107 8.06 39.76 -0.11
CA GLY A 107 6.79 39.75 0.61
C GLY A 107 5.91 38.56 0.24
N ALA A 108 4.60 38.73 0.33
CA ALA A 108 3.61 37.73 -0.01
C ALA A 108 2.55 38.30 -0.96
N ILE A 109 2.09 37.46 -1.89
CA ILE A 109 1.08 37.82 -2.89
C ILE A 109 -0.22 37.14 -2.53
N ARG A 110 -1.25 37.92 -2.23
CA ARG A 110 -2.61 37.43 -2.04
C ARG A 110 -3.33 37.34 -3.38
N VAL A 111 -3.81 36.17 -3.75
CA VAL A 111 -4.57 35.96 -4.99
C VAL A 111 -5.99 35.55 -4.64
N VAL A 112 -6.96 36.31 -5.11
CA VAL A 112 -8.39 36.06 -4.91
C VAL A 112 -9.03 35.69 -6.24
N THR A 113 -9.70 34.55 -6.29
CA THR A 113 -10.51 34.15 -7.44
C THR A 113 -11.88 34.81 -7.38
N LEU A 114 -12.33 35.40 -8.50
CA LEU A 114 -13.60 36.12 -8.64
C LEU A 114 -14.62 35.32 -9.45
N PRO A 115 -15.48 34.50 -8.80
CA PRO A 115 -16.45 33.64 -9.52
C PRO A 115 -17.40 34.43 -10.42
N GLN A 116 -17.85 35.60 -9.97
CA GLN A 116 -18.74 36.49 -10.72
C GLN A 116 -18.10 37.11 -11.98
N LYS A 117 -16.78 37.04 -12.11
CA LYS A 117 -16.01 37.47 -13.28
C LYS A 117 -15.37 36.30 -14.01
N ASN A 118 -16.11 35.24 -14.20
CA ASN A 118 -15.64 34.04 -14.90
C ASN A 118 -14.35 33.46 -14.29
N TYR A 119 -14.26 33.44 -12.97
CA TYR A 119 -13.12 32.93 -12.21
C TYR A 119 -11.77 33.59 -12.51
N THR A 120 -11.75 34.84 -12.98
CA THR A 120 -10.49 35.60 -13.08
C THR A 120 -9.88 35.83 -11.72
N THR A 121 -8.59 36.11 -11.65
CA THR A 121 -7.86 36.36 -10.42
C THR A 121 -7.60 37.86 -10.22
N LYS A 122 -7.58 38.26 -8.96
CA LYS A 122 -7.07 39.56 -8.52
C LYS A 122 -5.95 39.34 -7.52
N SER A 123 -4.85 40.06 -7.64
CA SER A 123 -3.69 39.94 -6.76
C SER A 123 -3.36 41.25 -6.05
N ASP A 124 -2.95 41.14 -4.79
CA ASP A 124 -2.43 42.24 -3.97
C ASP A 124 -1.09 41.81 -3.36
N ILE A 125 -0.09 42.70 -3.32
CA ILE A 125 1.23 42.40 -2.75
C ILE A 125 1.34 42.99 -1.37
N TYR A 126 1.77 42.20 -0.40
CA TYR A 126 2.05 42.58 0.98
C TYR A 126 3.56 42.56 1.18
N SER A 127 4.17 43.75 1.19
CA SER A 127 5.61 43.93 1.36
C SER A 127 5.90 45.34 1.88
N THR A 128 7.14 45.57 2.27
CA THR A 128 7.63 46.92 2.64
C THR A 128 7.53 47.89 1.44
N LYS A 129 7.82 47.41 0.22
CA LYS A 129 7.76 48.19 -1.02
C LYS A 129 6.33 48.62 -1.37
N SER A 130 5.36 47.72 -1.21
CA SER A 130 3.95 48.01 -1.49
C SER A 130 3.31 48.92 -0.41
N GLY A 131 3.88 48.96 0.77
CA GLY A 131 3.34 49.66 1.92
C GLY A 131 2.14 49.02 2.58
N LEU A 132 1.71 47.84 2.10
CA LEU A 132 0.59 47.10 2.70
C LEU A 132 0.99 46.38 3.97
N PHE A 133 2.26 45.89 4.06
CA PHE A 133 2.78 45.29 5.28
C PHE A 133 4.28 45.57 5.45
N PRO A 134 4.78 45.80 6.66
CA PRO A 134 6.17 46.20 6.89
C PRO A 134 7.13 45.02 7.07
N ALA A 135 6.94 43.95 6.31
CA ALA A 135 7.84 42.78 6.23
C ALA A 135 7.94 42.27 4.79
N ASP A 136 9.08 41.69 4.46
CA ASP A 136 9.35 41.11 3.15
C ASP A 136 9.58 39.60 3.23
N HIS A 137 9.69 39.02 4.44
CA HIS A 137 9.80 37.59 4.66
C HIS A 137 8.62 37.04 5.45
N PHE A 138 7.83 36.18 4.81
CA PHE A 138 6.63 35.56 5.36
C PHE A 138 6.89 34.06 5.58
N TYR A 139 6.71 33.62 6.82
CA TYR A 139 6.84 32.20 7.17
C TYR A 139 5.57 31.41 6.90
N GLN A 140 4.42 32.00 7.22
CA GLN A 140 3.12 31.33 7.09
C GLN A 140 1.99 32.35 6.99
N VAL A 141 0.92 32.01 6.26
CA VAL A 141 -0.39 32.62 6.37
C VAL A 141 -1.39 31.60 6.88
N TYR A 142 -2.17 31.97 7.87
CA TYR A 142 -3.13 31.11 8.52
C TYR A 142 -4.54 31.73 8.50
N GLN A 143 -5.57 30.97 8.12
CA GLN A 143 -6.95 31.41 8.25
C GLN A 143 -7.56 30.83 9.52
N ASP A 144 -8.02 31.68 10.43
CA ASP A 144 -8.72 31.27 11.63
C ASP A 144 -10.19 30.89 11.35
N LYS A 145 -10.89 30.32 12.34
CA LYS A 145 -12.29 29.90 12.21
C LYS A 145 -13.27 31.07 12.01
N ALA A 146 -12.86 32.29 12.34
CA ALA A 146 -13.63 33.50 12.08
C ALA A 146 -13.41 34.06 10.66
N GLY A 147 -12.49 33.45 9.90
CA GLY A 147 -12.16 33.79 8.52
C GLY A 147 -11.08 34.89 8.43
N ASN A 148 -10.43 35.30 9.53
CA ASN A 148 -9.34 36.23 9.47
C ASN A 148 -8.08 35.56 8.93
N HIS A 149 -7.30 36.29 8.11
CA HIS A 149 -5.99 35.83 7.67
C HIS A 149 -4.90 36.41 8.56
N TRP A 150 -4.14 35.52 9.20
CA TRP A 150 -3.00 35.87 10.04
C TRP A 150 -1.70 35.73 9.25
N LEU A 151 -0.94 36.79 9.18
CA LEU A 151 0.34 36.86 8.48
C LEU A 151 1.46 36.72 9.52
N LEU A 152 2.23 35.65 9.42
CA LEU A 152 3.37 35.37 10.30
C LEU A 152 4.65 35.74 9.57
N THR A 153 5.39 36.68 10.10
CA THR A 153 6.56 37.28 9.42
C THR A 153 7.78 37.37 10.32
N ASP A 154 8.89 37.79 9.77
CA ASP A 154 10.11 38.14 10.48
C ASP A 154 9.99 39.49 11.21
N ASN A 155 8.95 40.28 10.91
CA ASN A 155 8.69 41.60 11.53
C ASN A 155 7.22 41.68 12.00
N GLY A 156 6.84 40.84 12.95
CA GLY A 156 5.53 40.90 13.60
C GLY A 156 4.45 40.04 12.96
N LEU A 157 3.21 40.31 13.36
CA LEU A 157 1.98 39.68 12.90
C LEU A 157 1.09 40.70 12.20
N GLY A 158 0.42 40.25 11.13
CA GLY A 158 -0.68 40.95 10.50
C GLY A 158 -1.98 40.19 10.64
N MET A 159 -3.10 40.87 10.84
CA MET A 159 -4.44 40.24 10.80
C MET A 159 -5.32 40.99 9.79
N ILE A 160 -5.77 40.29 8.76
CA ILE A 160 -6.70 40.79 7.74
C ILE A 160 -8.07 40.20 8.01
N ARG A 161 -9.08 41.06 8.25
CA ARG A 161 -10.46 40.61 8.43
C ARG A 161 -11.12 40.22 7.09
N PRO A 162 -12.15 39.38 7.12
CA PRO A 162 -12.92 39.08 5.92
C PRO A 162 -13.41 40.34 5.20
N GLY A 163 -13.13 40.42 3.90
CA GLY A 163 -13.51 41.57 3.07
C GLY A 163 -12.56 42.78 3.15
N GLU A 164 -11.64 42.80 4.09
CA GLU A 164 -10.63 43.87 4.21
C GLU A 164 -9.38 43.59 3.37
N GLN A 165 -8.63 44.62 3.06
CA GLN A 165 -7.33 44.53 2.38
C GLN A 165 -6.20 44.95 3.31
N GLN A 166 -6.45 45.93 4.19
CA GLN A 166 -5.45 46.46 5.13
C GLN A 166 -5.35 45.55 6.36
N PRO A 167 -4.16 45.08 6.74
CA PRO A 167 -3.95 44.32 7.96
C PRO A 167 -3.93 45.24 9.21
N VAL A 168 -4.42 44.70 10.31
CA VAL A 168 -4.11 45.19 11.63
C VAL A 168 -2.75 44.60 12.04
N ASN A 169 -1.80 45.47 12.37
CA ASN A 169 -0.42 45.06 12.66
C ASN A 169 -0.17 44.94 14.17
N TYR A 170 0.51 43.85 14.57
CA TYR A 170 0.91 43.59 15.95
C TYR A 170 2.42 43.28 15.99
N PHE A 171 3.12 43.75 17.02
CA PHE A 171 4.56 43.51 17.26
C PHE A 171 5.48 43.92 16.10
N VAL A 172 5.09 44.95 15.39
CA VAL A 172 5.81 45.49 14.23
C VAL A 172 6.72 46.63 14.65
N GLU A 173 7.98 46.58 14.27
CA GLU A 173 8.89 47.71 14.43
C GLU A 173 8.66 48.73 13.34
N THR A 174 8.32 49.97 13.73
CA THR A 174 8.21 51.10 12.83
C THR A 174 9.50 51.92 12.88
N LYS A 175 10.05 52.28 11.71
CA LYS A 175 11.26 53.14 11.63
C LYS A 175 11.13 54.35 12.54
N GLY A 176 11.97 54.44 13.57
CA GLY A 176 12.04 55.57 14.50
C GLY A 176 11.56 55.32 15.93
N LYS A 177 11.00 54.16 16.25
CA LYS A 177 10.70 53.75 17.63
C LYS A 177 11.39 52.42 17.89
N GLN A 178 12.53 52.44 18.56
CA GLN A 178 13.19 51.23 19.08
C GLN A 178 12.50 50.82 20.40
N ASP A 179 11.32 50.24 20.33
CA ASP A 179 10.64 49.70 21.52
C ASP A 179 11.11 48.26 21.85
N GLY A 180 12.07 47.70 21.11
CA GLY A 180 12.62 46.36 21.35
C GLY A 180 11.61 45.23 21.20
N MET A 181 10.48 45.50 20.54
CA MET A 181 9.37 44.55 20.39
C MET A 181 9.31 43.88 19.02
N ASN A 182 10.34 44.03 18.20
CA ASN A 182 10.38 43.27 16.93
C ASN A 182 10.47 41.77 17.22
N GLN A 183 9.48 41.03 16.77
CA GLN A 183 9.40 39.59 16.96
C GLN A 183 9.05 38.88 15.66
N ALA A 184 9.83 37.84 15.35
CA ALA A 184 9.51 36.92 14.30
C ALA A 184 8.53 35.82 14.81
N PHE A 185 7.59 35.41 13.95
CA PHE A 185 6.60 34.39 14.27
C PHE A 185 6.67 33.26 13.26
N TYR A 186 6.85 32.03 13.74
CA TYR A 186 7.18 30.88 12.90
C TYR A 186 6.07 29.84 12.77
N ALA A 187 5.23 29.73 13.80
CA ALA A 187 4.15 28.73 13.83
C ALA A 187 2.91 29.30 14.51
N VAL A 188 1.76 28.75 14.15
CA VAL A 188 0.47 29.13 14.71
C VAL A 188 -0.35 27.90 15.05
N ARG A 189 -1.10 27.99 16.14
CA ARG A 189 -2.10 26.98 16.51
C ARG A 189 -3.35 27.65 17.05
N GLU A 190 -4.49 27.36 16.44
CA GLU A 190 -5.78 27.79 16.96
C GLU A 190 -6.30 26.77 17.97
N CYS A 191 -6.60 27.25 19.17
CA CYS A 191 -7.31 26.56 20.23
C CYS A 191 -8.77 27.03 20.30
N GLU A 192 -9.52 26.52 21.25
CA GLU A 192 -10.94 26.86 21.40
C GLU A 192 -11.12 28.39 21.66
N ASP A 193 -10.41 28.90 22.67
CA ASP A 193 -10.54 30.30 23.13
C ASP A 193 -9.46 31.26 22.58
N ASP A 194 -8.31 30.71 22.18
CA ASP A 194 -7.11 31.45 21.84
C ASP A 194 -6.55 31.04 20.47
N ILE A 195 -5.76 31.95 19.86
CA ILE A 195 -4.86 31.62 18.74
C ILE A 195 -3.44 31.87 19.25
N CYS A 196 -2.63 30.82 19.31
CA CYS A 196 -1.28 30.88 19.85
C CYS A 196 -0.24 30.92 18.74
N PHE A 197 0.67 31.88 18.82
CA PHE A 197 1.72 32.15 17.85
C PHE A 197 3.08 31.90 18.50
N ALA A 198 3.89 31.07 17.87
CA ALA A 198 5.24 30.77 18.31
C ALA A 198 6.26 31.78 17.82
N SER A 199 7.17 32.17 18.71
CA SER A 199 8.21 33.13 18.46
C SER A 199 9.57 32.66 18.97
N ASP A 200 10.59 33.50 18.90
CA ASP A 200 11.92 33.24 19.43
C ASP A 200 11.95 33.15 20.97
N ARG A 201 13.01 32.53 21.49
CA ARG A 201 13.33 32.49 22.93
C ARG A 201 12.22 31.87 23.78
N GLY A 202 11.57 30.81 23.27
CA GLY A 202 10.54 30.10 24.02
C GLY A 202 9.24 30.85 24.22
N ARG A 203 9.00 31.94 23.48
CA ARG A 203 7.82 32.79 23.66
C ARG A 203 6.65 32.32 22.80
N ILE A 204 5.47 32.26 23.43
CA ILE A 204 4.19 31.96 22.78
C ILE A 204 3.22 33.07 23.11
N TRP A 205 2.75 33.76 22.08
CA TRP A 205 1.76 34.81 22.20
C TRP A 205 0.38 34.27 21.85
N CYS A 206 -0.50 34.24 22.85
CA CYS A 206 -1.86 33.76 22.68
C CYS A 206 -2.82 34.93 22.54
N TYR A 207 -3.40 35.09 21.33
CA TYR A 207 -4.46 36.04 21.05
C TYR A 207 -5.78 35.52 21.59
N GLN A 208 -6.37 36.23 22.54
CA GLN A 208 -7.65 35.89 23.14
C GLN A 208 -8.78 36.33 22.20
N LYS A 209 -9.56 35.38 21.68
CA LYS A 209 -10.66 35.66 20.74
C LYS A 209 -11.74 36.54 21.36
N GLN A 210 -11.98 36.39 22.67
CA GLN A 210 -12.81 37.28 23.45
C GLN A 210 -11.93 38.40 24.04
N GLY A 211 -12.09 39.62 23.57
CA GLY A 211 -11.34 40.76 24.05
C GLY A 211 -10.28 41.29 23.09
N GLY A 212 -9.70 40.46 22.24
CA GLY A 212 -8.72 40.91 21.24
C GLY A 212 -7.33 41.22 21.78
N GLU A 213 -7.00 40.71 22.97
CA GLU A 213 -5.73 41.00 23.67
C GLU A 213 -4.76 39.82 23.53
N PHE A 214 -3.45 40.12 23.61
CA PHE A 214 -2.41 39.10 23.63
C PHE A 214 -1.95 38.79 25.05
N ARG A 215 -1.81 37.51 25.35
CA ARG A 215 -1.20 37.00 26.57
C ARG A 215 0.12 36.31 26.22
N LEU A 216 1.20 36.68 26.90
CA LEU A 216 2.50 36.04 26.75
C LEU A 216 2.63 34.81 27.65
N LEU A 217 3.11 33.72 27.07
CA LEU A 217 3.62 32.55 27.76
C LEU A 217 5.10 32.41 27.45
N GLU A 218 5.92 32.20 28.47
CA GLU A 218 7.36 32.00 28.31
C GLU A 218 7.74 30.60 28.79
N LEU A 219 8.38 29.80 27.92
CA LEU A 219 9.00 28.54 28.24
C LEU A 219 10.46 28.80 28.68
N PRO A 220 11.02 27.96 29.58
CA PRO A 220 12.37 28.16 30.10
C PRO A 220 13.45 27.73 29.10
N THR A 221 13.44 28.33 27.91
CA THR A 221 14.40 28.06 26.85
C THR A 221 14.76 29.32 26.07
N LYS A 222 15.96 29.35 25.49
CA LYS A 222 16.36 30.37 24.52
C LYS A 222 16.19 29.92 23.08
N ALA A 223 15.80 28.66 22.87
CA ALA A 223 15.61 28.10 21.54
C ALA A 223 14.39 28.72 20.84
N ARG A 224 14.42 28.71 19.52
CA ARG A 224 13.28 29.07 18.69
C ARG A 224 12.25 27.92 18.70
N ILE A 225 10.99 28.27 18.84
CA ILE A 225 9.88 27.33 18.71
C ILE A 225 9.65 27.03 17.24
N THR A 226 9.67 25.76 16.86
CA THR A 226 9.50 25.32 15.48
C THR A 226 8.08 24.89 15.16
N SER A 227 7.34 24.33 16.13
CA SER A 227 5.93 23.96 15.93
C SER A 227 5.14 23.89 17.24
N ILE A 228 3.80 23.95 17.12
CA ILE A 228 2.84 23.83 18.22
C ILE A 228 1.77 22.83 17.81
N HIS A 229 1.59 21.78 18.60
CA HIS A 229 0.63 20.71 18.31
C HIS A 229 -0.24 20.42 19.53
N THR A 230 -1.57 20.53 19.36
CA THR A 230 -2.50 20.11 20.42
C THR A 230 -2.57 18.60 20.48
N VAL A 231 -2.45 18.05 21.69
CA VAL A 231 -2.63 16.64 22.00
C VAL A 231 -3.83 16.44 22.94
N SER A 232 -4.03 15.25 23.47
CA SER A 232 -5.15 14.94 24.37
C SER A 232 -5.15 15.81 25.64
N ASN A 233 -6.32 15.92 26.29
CA ASN A 233 -6.50 16.57 27.61
C ASN A 233 -6.12 18.06 27.67
N GLY A 234 -6.23 18.79 26.55
CA GLY A 234 -5.91 20.22 26.51
C GLY A 234 -4.42 20.55 26.65
N ASN A 235 -3.57 19.54 26.57
CA ASN A 235 -2.13 19.70 26.51
C ASN A 235 -1.67 20.00 25.09
N THR A 236 -0.48 20.58 24.98
CA THR A 236 0.14 20.99 23.73
C THR A 236 1.60 20.59 23.76
N VAL A 237 2.06 19.98 22.68
CA VAL A 237 3.49 19.73 22.45
C VAL A 237 4.06 20.91 21.65
N VAL A 238 5.12 21.47 22.16
CA VAL A 238 5.85 22.61 21.57
C VAL A 238 7.27 22.13 21.27
N THR A 239 7.66 22.11 20.00
CA THR A 239 8.99 21.70 19.57
C THR A 239 9.93 22.88 19.43
N THR A 240 11.23 22.64 19.58
CA THR A 240 12.28 23.65 19.44
C THR A 240 13.36 23.20 18.47
N ASP A 241 14.11 24.18 17.96
CA ASP A 241 15.23 23.93 17.03
C ASP A 241 16.50 23.37 17.70
N SER A 242 16.65 23.50 19.02
CA SER A 242 17.92 23.15 19.70
C SER A 242 17.78 22.64 21.14
N ASP A 243 16.56 22.61 21.70
CA ASP A 243 16.33 22.27 23.12
C ASP A 243 15.20 21.23 23.31
N GLY A 244 15.04 20.32 22.35
CA GLY A 244 14.03 19.27 22.41
C GLY A 244 12.60 19.79 22.31
N PHE A 245 11.71 19.34 23.20
CA PHE A 245 10.31 19.74 23.19
C PHE A 245 9.72 19.92 24.60
N PHE A 246 8.60 20.61 24.67
CA PHE A 246 7.82 20.82 25.88
C PHE A 246 6.43 20.23 25.74
N LEU A 247 5.96 19.55 26.78
CA LEU A 247 4.54 19.24 26.97
C LEU A 247 3.98 20.30 27.91
N CYS A 248 3.08 21.15 27.40
CA CYS A 248 2.55 22.27 28.16
C CYS A 248 1.03 22.34 28.12
N ASN A 249 0.48 22.91 29.17
CA ASN A 249 -0.89 23.38 29.20
C ASN A 249 -0.89 24.89 29.02
N LEU A 250 -1.33 25.37 27.85
CA LEU A 250 -1.27 26.78 27.49
C LEU A 250 -2.20 27.67 28.34
N LYS A 251 -3.25 27.10 28.99
CA LYS A 251 -4.14 27.86 29.88
C LYS A 251 -3.53 28.09 31.25
N THR A 252 -2.81 27.08 31.80
CA THR A 252 -2.26 27.13 33.17
C THR A 252 -0.78 27.46 33.23
N ASN A 253 -0.10 27.54 32.08
CA ASN A 253 1.35 27.71 31.95
C ASN A 253 2.19 26.61 32.63
N LYS A 254 1.59 25.45 32.93
CA LYS A 254 2.33 24.30 33.44
C LYS A 254 2.98 23.57 32.25
N HIS A 255 4.25 23.22 32.42
CA HIS A 255 5.00 22.52 31.39
C HIS A 255 5.94 21.47 31.96
N THR A 256 6.27 20.47 31.13
CA THR A 256 7.33 19.49 31.35
C THR A 256 8.29 19.59 30.17
N HIS A 257 9.58 19.69 30.46
CA HIS A 257 10.64 19.84 29.47
C HIS A 257 11.32 18.49 29.21
N TYR A 258 11.37 18.10 27.94
CA TYR A 258 12.08 16.95 27.42
C TYR A 258 13.24 17.43 26.56
N SER A 259 14.44 17.47 27.13
CA SER A 259 15.65 17.92 26.47
C SER A 259 16.63 16.77 26.26
N PRO A 260 17.64 16.91 25.39
CA PRO A 260 18.71 15.91 25.25
C PRO A 260 19.48 15.61 26.54
N VAL A 261 19.41 16.53 27.53
CA VAL A 261 20.02 16.36 28.84
C VAL A 261 19.16 15.49 29.77
N THR A 262 17.84 15.65 29.71
CA THR A 262 16.88 14.98 30.61
C THR A 262 16.29 13.71 29.99
N CYS A 263 16.39 13.53 28.69
CA CYS A 263 15.83 12.42 27.92
C CYS A 263 16.88 11.89 26.91
N LYS A 264 17.44 10.73 27.19
CA LYS A 264 18.51 10.11 26.40
C LYS A 264 18.03 9.65 24.99
N GLU A 265 16.74 9.54 24.80
CA GLU A 265 16.08 9.19 23.55
C GLU A 265 16.13 10.36 22.53
N LEU A 266 16.37 11.58 23.00
CA LEU A 266 16.54 12.77 22.17
C LEU A 266 18.02 13.02 21.90
N SER A 267 18.34 13.39 20.68
CA SER A 267 19.66 13.92 20.33
C SER A 267 19.68 15.45 20.41
N ALA A 268 20.88 16.04 20.35
CA ALA A 268 21.02 17.49 20.31
C ALA A 268 20.67 18.09 18.92
N GLN A 269 20.25 17.27 17.97
CA GLN A 269 19.85 17.71 16.63
C GLN A 269 18.47 18.38 16.65
N PRO A 270 18.21 19.31 15.74
CA PRO A 270 16.91 19.97 15.63
C PRO A 270 15.76 18.98 15.44
N ILE A 271 14.60 19.30 16.03
CA ILE A 271 13.33 18.68 15.66
C ILE A 271 12.78 19.45 14.45
N LEU A 272 12.83 18.81 13.27
CA LEU A 272 12.46 19.45 12.01
C LEU A 272 10.95 19.48 11.79
N SER A 273 10.28 18.42 12.18
CA SER A 273 8.83 18.29 12.06
C SER A 273 8.25 17.41 13.17
N ALA A 274 6.97 17.58 13.42
CA ALA A 274 6.21 16.73 14.33
C ALA A 274 4.85 16.38 13.73
N TYR A 275 4.39 15.17 13.97
CA TYR A 275 3.09 14.66 13.56
C TYR A 275 2.34 14.14 14.79
N VAL A 276 1.07 14.52 14.93
CA VAL A 276 0.18 13.98 15.99
C VAL A 276 -0.79 13.03 15.33
N ASP A 277 -0.75 11.77 15.76
CA ASP A 277 -1.64 10.74 15.25
C ASP A 277 -3.04 10.80 15.90
N ARG A 278 -3.99 10.02 15.38
CA ARG A 278 -5.37 9.99 15.91
C ARG A 278 -5.50 9.48 17.34
N THR A 279 -4.45 8.86 17.89
CA THR A 279 -4.37 8.46 19.30
C THR A 279 -3.75 9.52 20.18
N SER A 280 -3.40 10.68 19.62
CA SER A 280 -2.70 11.79 20.26
C SER A 280 -1.26 11.48 20.65
N GLU A 281 -0.65 10.44 20.12
CA GLU A 281 0.78 10.23 20.21
C GLU A 281 1.53 11.12 19.21
N VAL A 282 2.76 11.50 19.56
CA VAL A 282 3.52 12.48 18.78
C VAL A 282 4.77 11.84 18.22
N TRP A 283 4.97 12.03 16.93
CA TRP A 283 6.08 11.50 16.16
C TRP A 283 6.97 12.65 15.71
N PHE A 284 8.26 12.56 15.98
CA PHE A 284 9.23 13.60 15.68
C PHE A 284 10.26 13.15 14.64
N GLU A 285 10.56 14.03 13.71
CA GLU A 285 11.75 13.98 12.89
C GLU A 285 12.88 14.75 13.56
N GLN A 286 13.95 14.07 13.92
CA GLN A 286 15.23 14.74 14.23
C GLN A 286 16.15 14.71 13.01
N GLU A 287 17.04 15.70 12.87
CA GLU A 287 18.03 15.75 11.77
C GLU A 287 19.12 14.68 11.97
N GLU A 288 18.70 13.43 12.05
CA GLU A 288 19.54 12.26 12.29
C GLU A 288 19.11 11.09 11.39
N PRO A 289 20.05 10.50 10.60
CA PRO A 289 19.69 9.48 9.63
C PRO A 289 19.07 8.23 10.27
N GLY A 290 17.91 7.81 9.74
CA GLY A 290 17.22 6.60 10.16
C GLY A 290 16.54 6.68 11.52
N VAL A 291 16.49 7.86 12.15
CA VAL A 291 15.93 8.03 13.49
C VAL A 291 14.53 8.61 13.44
N VAL A 292 13.65 8.02 14.23
CA VAL A 292 12.31 8.51 14.53
C VAL A 292 12.12 8.49 16.04
N VAL A 293 11.62 9.59 16.60
CA VAL A 293 11.27 9.66 18.00
C VAL A 293 9.76 9.63 18.16
N HIS A 294 9.27 8.83 19.07
CA HIS A 294 7.86 8.66 19.38
C HIS A 294 7.60 9.02 20.85
N PHE A 295 6.61 9.87 21.09
CA PHE A 295 6.22 10.35 22.40
C PHE A 295 4.76 10.06 22.71
N ASN A 296 4.50 9.44 23.85
CA ASN A 296 3.16 9.24 24.36
C ASN A 296 2.85 10.28 25.47
N PRO A 297 2.01 11.30 25.19
CA PRO A 297 1.72 12.36 26.16
C PRO A 297 0.97 11.90 27.41
N ALA A 298 0.25 10.78 27.35
CA ALA A 298 -0.52 10.26 28.48
C ALA A 298 0.38 9.58 29.53
N THR A 299 1.46 8.93 29.08
CA THR A 299 2.41 8.22 29.95
C THR A 299 3.72 8.99 30.21
N GLY A 300 4.00 10.02 29.38
CA GLY A 300 5.27 10.74 29.38
C GLY A 300 6.45 9.95 28.80
N VAL A 301 6.20 8.80 28.21
CA VAL A 301 7.25 7.92 27.66
C VAL A 301 7.70 8.43 26.29
N VAL A 302 9.01 8.61 26.16
CA VAL A 302 9.68 8.90 24.88
C VAL A 302 10.40 7.63 24.43
N ARG A 303 10.31 7.30 23.15
CA ARG A 303 11.02 6.19 22.52
C ARG A 303 11.79 6.66 21.31
N ARG A 304 12.93 6.07 21.10
CA ARG A 304 13.77 6.30 19.92
C ARG A 304 13.84 5.01 19.13
N GLU A 305 13.40 5.08 17.88
CA GLU A 305 13.47 3.99 16.92
C GLU A 305 14.61 4.26 15.93
N GLN A 306 15.51 3.28 15.78
CA GLN A 306 16.61 3.34 14.83
C GLN A 306 16.32 2.40 13.67
N MET A 307 16.14 2.94 12.49
CA MET A 307 15.97 2.19 11.26
C MET A 307 17.31 1.99 10.55
N ARG A 308 17.40 0.93 9.73
CA ARG A 308 18.57 0.69 8.91
C ARG A 308 18.75 1.79 7.87
N VAL A 309 19.90 2.45 7.89
CA VAL A 309 20.26 3.47 6.90
C VAL A 309 20.83 2.79 5.66
N GLU A 310 20.23 3.03 4.49
CA GLU A 310 20.66 2.41 3.22
C GLU A 310 21.57 3.32 2.40
N TYR A 311 21.73 4.59 2.77
CA TYR A 311 22.45 5.58 1.98
C TYR A 311 23.69 6.08 2.69
N SER A 312 24.81 6.07 1.96
CA SER A 312 26.04 6.73 2.39
C SER A 312 25.83 8.26 2.48
N ASN A 313 26.59 8.92 3.36
CA ASN A 313 26.58 10.38 3.60
C ASN A 313 26.79 11.27 2.34
N ALA A 314 27.03 10.69 1.17
CA ALA A 314 27.25 11.39 -0.09
C ALA A 314 25.95 11.86 -0.78
N ASP A 315 24.80 11.28 -0.46
CA ASP A 315 23.52 11.65 -1.08
C ASP A 315 22.69 12.54 -0.14
N ARG A 316 23.22 13.74 0.12
CA ARG A 316 22.58 14.77 0.97
C ARG A 316 21.43 15.51 0.32
N SER A 317 21.00 15.16 -0.88
CA SER A 317 19.74 15.66 -1.41
C SER A 317 18.61 15.09 -0.55
N ARG A 318 18.06 15.90 0.34
CA ARG A 318 17.04 15.52 1.32
C ARG A 318 15.97 14.66 0.69
N PRO A 319 15.89 13.33 0.94
CA PRO A 319 14.64 12.64 0.78
C PRO A 319 13.69 13.25 1.81
N ALA A 320 12.50 13.61 1.36
CA ALA A 320 11.51 14.19 2.24
C ALA A 320 11.19 13.18 3.35
N PHE A 321 11.30 13.61 4.60
CA PHE A 321 10.77 12.86 5.72
C PHE A 321 9.25 12.81 5.58
N HIS A 322 8.69 11.64 5.74
CA HIS A 322 7.27 11.46 5.72
C HIS A 322 6.84 10.63 6.93
N ILE A 323 6.02 11.24 7.78
CA ILE A 323 5.12 10.49 8.65
C ILE A 323 3.73 10.63 8.08
N HIS A 324 3.06 9.53 7.90
CA HIS A 324 1.73 9.50 7.33
C HIS A 324 0.87 8.49 8.08
N GLU A 325 -0.30 8.91 8.53
CA GLU A 325 -1.31 8.03 9.08
C GLU A 325 -2.35 7.73 7.99
N ASP A 326 -2.51 6.46 7.67
CA ASP A 326 -3.48 6.05 6.68
C ASP A 326 -4.91 6.02 7.24
N VAL A 327 -5.89 5.80 6.39
CA VAL A 327 -7.31 5.75 6.80
C VAL A 327 -7.62 4.61 7.77
N HIS A 328 -6.77 3.60 7.84
CA HIS A 328 -6.89 2.45 8.75
C HIS A 328 -6.20 2.69 10.10
N GLY A 329 -5.45 3.77 10.24
CA GLY A 329 -4.72 4.12 11.46
C GLY A 329 -3.31 3.56 11.57
N HIS A 330 -2.77 3.03 10.48
CA HIS A 330 -1.36 2.65 10.46
C HIS A 330 -0.50 3.89 10.31
N ILE A 331 0.54 3.98 11.13
CA ILE A 331 1.54 5.02 11.03
C ILE A 331 2.66 4.52 10.12
N TRP A 332 2.85 5.22 9.01
CA TRP A 332 3.91 4.97 8.05
C TRP A 332 5.01 5.99 8.23
N VAL A 333 6.24 5.52 8.26
CA VAL A 333 7.40 6.35 8.53
C VAL A 333 8.47 6.14 7.47
N HIS A 334 8.95 7.23 6.90
CA HIS A 334 10.11 7.28 6.03
C HIS A 334 11.07 8.32 6.58
N PRO A 335 12.05 7.93 7.42
CA PRO A 335 12.96 8.88 8.05
C PRO A 335 14.02 9.38 7.07
N TYR A 336 14.67 10.48 7.44
CA TYR A 336 15.87 10.94 6.75
C TYR A 336 16.91 9.82 6.68
N GLY A 337 17.51 9.59 5.50
CA GLY A 337 18.52 8.55 5.29
C GLY A 337 17.98 7.21 4.81
N GLY A 338 16.67 7.03 4.70
CA GLY A 338 16.06 5.88 4.04
C GLY A 338 15.30 4.92 4.94
N GLY A 339 14.73 3.91 4.32
CA GLY A 339 13.84 2.94 4.93
C GLY A 339 12.38 3.39 4.90
N PHE A 340 11.48 2.45 4.69
CA PHE A 340 10.04 2.68 4.80
C PHE A 340 9.47 1.61 5.73
N SER A 341 8.82 2.04 6.79
CA SER A 341 8.33 1.18 7.84
C SER A 341 6.92 1.57 8.26
N TYR A 342 6.20 0.65 8.85
CA TYR A 342 4.97 0.95 9.58
C TYR A 342 5.13 0.65 11.06
N PHE A 343 4.37 1.35 11.89
CA PHE A 343 4.36 1.10 13.32
C PHE A 343 3.33 0.02 13.67
N ASP A 344 3.84 -1.10 14.17
CA ASP A 344 3.03 -2.19 14.72
C ASP A 344 2.66 -1.84 16.17
N ARG A 345 1.40 -1.49 16.41
CA ARG A 345 0.92 -1.08 17.75
C ARG A 345 0.91 -2.23 18.75
N ASP A 346 0.70 -3.47 18.30
CA ASP A 346 0.66 -4.65 19.18
C ASP A 346 2.06 -5.01 19.68
N ARG A 347 3.04 -4.93 18.78
CA ARG A 347 4.46 -5.16 19.10
C ARG A 347 5.15 -3.92 19.64
N ASN A 348 4.53 -2.76 19.46
CA ASN A 348 5.02 -1.45 19.84
C ASN A 348 6.43 -1.15 19.28
N CYS A 349 6.63 -1.40 18.00
CA CYS A 349 7.88 -1.18 17.28
C CYS A 349 7.62 -0.85 15.80
N LEU A 350 8.61 -0.23 15.15
CA LEU A 350 8.62 -0.04 13.71
C LEU A 350 9.00 -1.34 13.00
N VAL A 351 8.18 -1.75 12.03
CA VAL A 351 8.39 -2.93 11.21
C VAL A 351 8.72 -2.47 9.78
N PRO A 352 9.88 -2.85 9.22
CA PRO A 352 10.24 -2.53 7.85
C PRO A 352 9.20 -3.11 6.88
N PHE A 353 8.74 -2.30 5.93
CA PHE A 353 7.70 -2.71 5.00
C PHE A 353 8.22 -3.61 3.87
N TYR A 354 9.52 -3.51 3.55
CA TYR A 354 10.14 -4.22 2.42
C TYR A 354 11.37 -5.03 2.80
N ASP A 355 11.52 -5.40 4.04
CA ASP A 355 12.72 -6.10 4.53
C ASP A 355 12.57 -7.62 4.48
N ASP A 356 11.98 -8.16 3.42
CA ASP A 356 12.18 -9.57 3.10
C ASP A 356 13.46 -9.70 2.27
N LEU A 357 14.60 -9.83 2.96
CA LEU A 357 15.92 -10.07 2.37
C LEU A 357 15.97 -11.35 1.50
N GLY A 358 14.93 -12.15 1.53
CA GLY A 358 14.74 -13.38 0.77
C GLY A 358 13.97 -13.21 -0.54
N SER A 359 13.16 -12.17 -0.75
CA SER A 359 12.35 -12.01 -1.96
C SER A 359 13.01 -11.09 -2.98
N ASN A 360 13.72 -11.65 -3.94
CA ASN A 360 14.33 -10.88 -5.04
C ASN A 360 13.34 -10.14 -5.95
N ASN A 361 12.05 -10.34 -5.82
CA ASN A 361 11.02 -9.87 -6.76
C ASN A 361 10.23 -8.65 -6.31
N TRP A 362 10.33 -8.26 -5.04
CA TRP A 362 9.65 -7.09 -4.50
C TRP A 362 10.67 -5.99 -4.15
N ARG A 363 11.58 -5.71 -5.09
CA ARG A 363 12.54 -4.61 -4.92
C ARG A 363 11.84 -3.30 -5.24
N PHE A 364 11.16 -2.78 -4.28
CA PHE A 364 10.79 -1.38 -4.26
C PHE A 364 12.05 -0.53 -4.02
N SER A 365 12.01 0.70 -4.50
CA SER A 365 12.99 1.68 -4.06
C SER A 365 12.63 2.07 -2.63
N ASN A 366 13.49 1.78 -1.66
CA ASN A 366 13.34 2.27 -0.28
C ASN A 366 13.46 3.81 -0.19
N LYS A 367 13.77 4.47 -1.30
CA LYS A 367 13.79 5.92 -1.42
C LYS A 367 12.43 6.40 -1.92
N ILE A 368 11.64 6.95 -1.01
CA ILE A 368 10.29 7.44 -1.27
C ILE A 368 10.31 8.97 -1.29
N HIS A 369 9.81 9.56 -2.37
CA HIS A 369 9.68 11.02 -2.50
C HIS A 369 8.40 11.55 -1.87
N ALA A 370 7.33 10.77 -1.89
CA ALA A 370 6.05 11.14 -1.30
C ALA A 370 5.21 9.91 -1.01
N ALA A 371 4.44 9.96 0.07
CA ALA A 371 3.38 9.01 0.40
C ALA A 371 2.03 9.74 0.48
N PHE A 372 0.96 9.09 0.08
CA PHE A 372 -0.38 9.66 0.08
C PHE A 372 -1.43 8.55 0.23
N SER A 373 -2.41 8.73 1.12
CA SER A 373 -3.58 7.85 1.18
C SER A 373 -4.74 8.46 0.42
N ASP A 374 -5.33 7.68 -0.49
CA ASP A 374 -6.55 8.10 -1.17
C ASP A 374 -7.78 7.90 -0.29
N LYS A 375 -8.92 8.50 -0.68
CA LYS A 375 -10.19 8.39 0.06
C LYS A 375 -10.73 6.95 0.10
N GLN A 376 -10.24 6.07 -0.77
CA GLN A 376 -10.58 4.65 -0.82
C GLN A 376 -9.71 3.80 0.13
N GLY A 377 -8.74 4.40 0.79
CA GLY A 377 -7.87 3.74 1.74
C GLY A 377 -6.64 3.06 1.14
N ASN A 378 -6.33 3.32 -0.13
CA ASN A 378 -5.07 2.84 -0.69
C ASN A 378 -3.93 3.80 -0.34
N LEU A 379 -2.76 3.25 -0.08
CA LEU A 379 -1.54 4.05 0.08
C LEU A 379 -0.79 4.09 -1.26
N TRP A 380 -0.49 5.30 -1.71
CA TRP A 380 0.27 5.56 -2.93
C TRP A 380 1.67 6.04 -2.57
N LEU A 381 2.67 5.42 -3.17
CA LEU A 381 4.08 5.72 -2.92
C LEU A 381 4.74 6.19 -4.22
N CYS A 382 5.28 7.40 -4.22
CA CYS A 382 6.16 7.87 -5.28
C CYS A 382 7.59 7.45 -4.95
N THR A 383 8.13 6.51 -5.69
CA THR A 383 9.48 5.99 -5.47
C THR A 383 10.50 6.67 -6.38
N HIS A 384 11.76 6.69 -5.96
CA HIS A 384 12.84 7.31 -6.74
C HIS A 384 13.09 6.64 -8.10
N SER A 385 13.03 5.32 -8.16
CA SER A 385 13.50 4.57 -9.34
C SER A 385 12.49 3.59 -9.91
N LYS A 386 11.37 3.35 -9.24
CA LYS A 386 10.35 2.37 -9.64
C LYS A 386 9.01 3.00 -10.03
N GLY A 387 8.95 4.33 -10.03
CA GLY A 387 7.75 5.06 -10.38
C GLY A 387 6.72 5.10 -9.26
N LEU A 388 5.47 4.91 -9.61
CA LEU A 388 4.33 5.00 -8.70
C LEU A 388 3.88 3.60 -8.28
N GLU A 389 3.73 3.41 -6.98
CA GLU A 389 3.27 2.15 -6.40
C GLU A 389 1.99 2.36 -5.60
N LYS A 390 1.07 1.40 -5.71
CA LYS A 390 -0.19 1.37 -4.99
C LYS A 390 -0.20 0.21 -4.00
N VAL A 391 -0.31 0.52 -2.72
CA VAL A 391 -0.52 -0.46 -1.64
C VAL A 391 -2.00 -0.49 -1.30
N THR A 392 -2.60 -1.66 -1.38
CA THR A 392 -4.03 -1.86 -1.09
C THR A 392 -4.17 -2.73 0.15
N PHE A 393 -4.80 -2.22 1.18
CA PHE A 393 -5.11 -2.96 2.40
C PHE A 393 -6.43 -3.71 2.21
N ARG A 394 -6.35 -4.90 1.69
CA ARG A 394 -7.51 -5.80 1.63
C ARG A 394 -7.21 -7.02 2.50
N ASN A 395 -8.16 -7.44 3.31
CA ASN A 395 -8.18 -8.82 3.76
C ASN A 395 -8.36 -9.66 2.50
N VAL A 396 -7.25 -10.09 1.93
CA VAL A 396 -7.27 -11.01 0.79
C VAL A 396 -7.63 -12.36 1.39
N PRO A 397 -8.82 -12.93 1.06
CA PRO A 397 -9.21 -14.23 1.61
C PRO A 397 -8.35 -15.36 1.04
N PHE A 398 -7.36 -15.02 0.21
CA PHE A 398 -6.45 -15.95 -0.43
C PHE A 398 -5.01 -15.63 -0.01
N SER A 399 -4.31 -16.63 0.49
CA SER A 399 -2.86 -16.59 0.65
C SER A 399 -2.18 -17.23 -0.56
N MET A 400 -1.09 -16.66 -1.02
CA MET A 400 -0.28 -17.24 -2.09
C MET A 400 0.78 -18.16 -1.48
N LEU A 401 0.81 -19.42 -1.94
CA LEU A 401 1.87 -20.35 -1.62
C LEU A 401 2.70 -20.57 -2.89
N THR A 402 3.96 -20.15 -2.86
CA THR A 402 4.92 -20.38 -3.96
C THR A 402 5.83 -21.52 -3.57
N PRO A 403 5.77 -22.69 -4.25
CA PRO A 403 6.53 -23.88 -3.88
C PRO A 403 8.05 -23.66 -3.80
N VAL A 404 8.63 -22.91 -4.75
CA VAL A 404 10.03 -22.50 -4.73
C VAL A 404 10.07 -20.97 -4.79
N PRO A 405 10.19 -20.28 -3.66
CA PRO A 405 10.41 -18.85 -3.65
C PRO A 405 11.66 -18.53 -4.48
N HIS A 406 11.65 -17.47 -5.28
CA HIS A 406 12.74 -16.98 -6.14
C HIS A 406 12.89 -17.63 -7.53
N GLU A 407 12.10 -18.65 -7.89
CA GLU A 407 12.15 -19.30 -9.19
C GLU A 407 10.80 -19.23 -9.93
N TYR A 408 10.23 -18.04 -10.13
CA TYR A 408 8.85 -17.87 -10.60
C TYR A 408 8.55 -18.49 -11.97
N GLU A 409 9.52 -18.57 -12.87
CA GLU A 409 9.37 -19.18 -14.19
C GLU A 409 9.81 -20.64 -14.25
N SER A 410 10.16 -21.24 -13.12
CA SER A 410 10.60 -22.61 -13.03
C SER A 410 9.43 -23.59 -13.12
N LEU A 411 9.65 -24.76 -13.75
CA LEU A 411 8.72 -25.90 -13.72
C LEU A 411 8.41 -26.34 -12.28
N SER A 412 9.29 -26.04 -11.34
CA SER A 412 9.14 -26.26 -9.90
C SER A 412 8.07 -25.38 -9.24
N ASN A 413 7.50 -24.42 -9.97
CA ASN A 413 6.37 -23.59 -9.53
C ASN A 413 5.10 -23.77 -10.36
N GLU A 414 5.15 -24.60 -11.42
CA GLU A 414 3.95 -24.97 -12.15
C GLU A 414 3.19 -26.07 -11.39
N VAL A 415 2.21 -25.67 -10.57
CA VAL A 415 1.36 -26.58 -9.81
C VAL A 415 0.40 -27.32 -10.75
N ARG A 416 0.32 -28.65 -10.63
CA ARG A 416 -0.57 -29.53 -11.40
C ARG A 416 -1.69 -30.12 -10.57
N SER A 417 -1.44 -30.36 -9.30
CA SER A 417 -2.42 -30.94 -8.39
C SER A 417 -2.22 -30.43 -6.97
N VAL A 418 -3.32 -30.34 -6.24
CA VAL A 418 -3.35 -29.96 -4.82
C VAL A 418 -4.35 -30.87 -4.10
N CYS A 419 -3.96 -31.38 -2.94
CA CYS A 419 -4.83 -32.15 -2.07
C CYS A 419 -4.51 -31.83 -0.61
N GLU A 420 -5.51 -31.53 0.19
CA GLU A 420 -5.38 -31.47 1.64
C GLU A 420 -5.82 -32.82 2.22
N ASP A 421 -4.95 -33.44 3.00
CA ASP A 421 -5.27 -34.72 3.66
C ASP A 421 -6.07 -34.51 4.96
N LYS A 422 -6.61 -35.55 5.55
CA LYS A 422 -7.42 -35.51 6.77
C LYS A 422 -6.66 -35.01 8.00
N GLN A 423 -5.33 -34.97 7.95
CA GLN A 423 -4.46 -34.41 8.96
C GLN A 423 -4.18 -32.91 8.76
N GLY A 424 -4.69 -32.31 7.66
CA GLY A 424 -4.48 -30.92 7.28
C GLY A 424 -3.17 -30.67 6.55
N ASN A 425 -2.42 -31.71 6.16
CA ASN A 425 -1.22 -31.53 5.34
C ASN A 425 -1.61 -31.25 3.89
N LEU A 426 -0.89 -30.32 3.26
CA LEU A 426 -1.12 -29.96 1.87
C LEU A 426 -0.12 -30.67 0.95
N TRP A 427 -0.63 -31.48 0.04
CA TRP A 427 0.11 -32.16 -1.01
C TRP A 427 0.07 -31.34 -2.29
N VAL A 428 1.21 -30.98 -2.84
CA VAL A 428 1.32 -30.12 -4.02
C VAL A 428 2.15 -30.85 -5.09
N GLY A 429 1.50 -31.31 -6.14
CA GLY A 429 2.16 -31.93 -7.28
C GLY A 429 2.60 -30.89 -8.31
N LEU A 430 3.87 -30.92 -8.70
CA LEU A 430 4.52 -29.96 -9.59
C LEU A 430 4.82 -30.56 -10.97
N LYS A 431 4.99 -29.71 -11.95
CA LYS A 431 5.28 -30.13 -13.35
C LYS A 431 6.67 -30.76 -13.50
N ASP A 432 7.61 -30.40 -12.64
CA ASP A 432 8.94 -31.04 -12.59
C ASP A 432 8.93 -32.48 -12.08
N GLY A 433 7.77 -32.97 -11.61
CA GLY A 433 7.57 -34.29 -11.07
C GLY A 433 7.66 -34.39 -9.55
N MET A 434 8.02 -33.32 -8.86
CA MET A 434 8.04 -33.33 -7.41
C MET A 434 6.63 -33.24 -6.81
N ILE A 435 6.43 -33.94 -5.69
CA ILE A 435 5.25 -33.80 -4.84
C ILE A 435 5.73 -33.22 -3.51
N ARG A 436 5.44 -31.95 -3.26
CA ARG A 436 5.80 -31.26 -2.04
C ARG A 436 4.71 -31.37 -0.99
N LEU A 437 5.12 -31.51 0.27
CA LEU A 437 4.22 -31.54 1.41
C LEU A 437 4.47 -30.35 2.32
N TYR A 438 3.37 -29.80 2.80
CA TYR A 438 3.33 -28.73 3.80
C TYR A 438 2.45 -29.19 4.95
N ASP A 439 2.80 -28.81 6.19
CA ASP A 439 1.99 -29.09 7.37
C ASP A 439 0.69 -28.26 7.40
N SER A 440 -0.13 -28.43 8.42
CA SER A 440 -1.39 -27.70 8.63
C SER A 440 -1.19 -26.17 8.74
N ASN A 441 0.01 -25.71 9.09
CA ASN A 441 0.40 -24.29 9.13
C ASN A 441 1.00 -23.81 7.80
N ARG A 442 0.97 -24.65 6.75
CA ARG A 442 1.56 -24.38 5.43
C ARG A 442 3.08 -24.26 5.43
N LYS A 443 3.75 -24.78 6.45
CA LYS A 443 5.21 -24.87 6.49
C LYS A 443 5.67 -26.08 5.67
N PHE A 444 6.64 -25.88 4.77
CA PHE A 444 7.22 -26.95 3.97
C PHE A 444 7.92 -28.00 4.86
N ILE A 445 7.57 -29.26 4.71
CA ILE A 445 8.08 -30.40 5.48
C ILE A 445 8.90 -31.38 4.66
N GLY A 446 8.88 -31.28 3.34
CA GLY A 446 9.66 -32.14 2.46
C GLY A 446 8.90 -32.53 1.20
N HIS A 447 9.49 -33.41 0.39
CA HIS A 447 8.85 -33.99 -0.80
C HIS A 447 8.72 -35.51 -0.67
N LEU A 448 7.74 -36.07 -1.39
CA LEU A 448 7.55 -37.51 -1.47
C LEU A 448 8.65 -38.13 -2.32
N THR A 449 9.41 -39.04 -1.72
CA THR A 449 10.48 -39.79 -2.40
C THR A 449 9.98 -41.09 -3.02
N GLY A 450 10.76 -41.67 -3.92
CA GLY A 450 10.41 -42.95 -4.58
C GLY A 450 10.29 -44.13 -3.64
N ASN A 451 10.85 -44.06 -2.44
CA ASN A 451 10.71 -45.10 -1.40
C ASN A 451 9.55 -44.83 -0.41
N GLY A 452 8.77 -43.75 -0.66
CA GLY A 452 7.59 -43.43 0.13
C GLY A 452 7.85 -42.61 1.40
N THR A 453 9.06 -42.09 1.62
CA THR A 453 9.36 -41.22 2.75
C THR A 453 9.16 -39.75 2.37
N ILE A 454 8.79 -38.90 3.34
CA ILE A 454 8.81 -37.48 3.19
C ILE A 454 10.18 -36.96 3.66
N SER A 455 10.92 -36.32 2.76
CA SER A 455 12.30 -35.90 3.02
C SER A 455 12.60 -34.54 2.38
N MET A 456 13.52 -33.78 2.97
CA MET A 456 14.09 -32.56 2.38
C MET A 456 15.11 -32.88 1.26
N THR A 457 15.68 -34.08 1.33
CA THR A 457 16.66 -34.61 0.39
C THR A 457 16.24 -35.99 -0.05
N GLY A 458 16.67 -36.45 -1.21
CA GLY A 458 16.33 -37.79 -1.72
C GLY A 458 15.74 -37.70 -3.12
N THR A 459 15.70 -38.85 -3.79
CA THR A 459 15.17 -38.93 -5.15
C THR A 459 13.65 -38.82 -5.12
N PRO A 460 13.05 -37.83 -5.82
CA PRO A 460 11.60 -37.71 -5.91
C PRO A 460 10.93 -38.95 -6.48
N MET A 461 9.64 -39.14 -6.17
CA MET A 461 8.84 -40.16 -6.81
C MET A 461 8.75 -39.87 -8.33
N GLU A 462 8.93 -40.91 -9.15
CA GLU A 462 8.81 -40.76 -10.60
C GLU A 462 7.38 -40.44 -11.06
N GLY A 463 7.27 -39.55 -12.04
CA GLY A 463 6.02 -39.17 -12.72
C GLY A 463 5.43 -37.87 -12.21
N THR A 464 4.98 -37.04 -13.17
CA THR A 464 4.29 -35.80 -12.85
C THR A 464 2.90 -36.08 -12.34
N ALA A 465 2.59 -35.66 -11.09
CA ALA A 465 1.28 -35.84 -10.50
C ALA A 465 0.26 -34.87 -11.10
N TYR A 466 -0.69 -35.37 -11.87
CA TYR A 466 -1.79 -34.56 -12.41
C TYR A 466 -3.00 -34.45 -11.49
N PHE A 467 -3.15 -35.40 -10.60
CA PHE A 467 -4.21 -35.40 -9.59
C PHE A 467 -3.74 -36.15 -8.34
N ILE A 468 -4.09 -35.60 -7.18
CA ILE A 468 -3.85 -36.24 -5.88
C ILE A 468 -5.17 -36.23 -5.12
N MET A 469 -5.54 -37.30 -4.49
CA MET A 469 -6.77 -37.46 -3.72
C MET A 469 -6.51 -38.37 -2.52
N GLN A 470 -7.10 -38.05 -1.36
CA GLN A 470 -7.22 -38.98 -0.25
C GLN A 470 -8.62 -39.58 -0.26
N ASP A 471 -8.71 -40.92 -0.21
CA ASP A 471 -9.99 -41.61 -0.12
C ASP A 471 -10.57 -41.63 1.31
N SER A 472 -11.79 -42.14 1.44
CA SER A 472 -12.50 -42.28 2.71
C SER A 472 -11.74 -43.15 3.73
N LYS A 473 -10.89 -44.07 3.26
CA LYS A 473 -10.05 -44.97 4.06
C LYS A 473 -8.71 -44.37 4.44
N GLY A 474 -8.40 -43.13 3.98
CA GLY A 474 -7.15 -42.45 4.28
C GLY A 474 -5.99 -42.76 3.33
N ILE A 475 -6.25 -43.50 2.25
CA ILE A 475 -5.24 -43.82 1.25
C ILE A 475 -5.07 -42.64 0.30
N ILE A 476 -3.83 -42.26 0.02
CA ILE A 476 -3.52 -41.24 -0.99
C ILE A 476 -3.36 -41.90 -2.36
N TRP A 477 -4.16 -41.42 -3.31
CA TRP A 477 -4.09 -41.83 -4.70
C TRP A 477 -3.42 -40.72 -5.53
N ILE A 478 -2.42 -41.09 -6.31
CA ILE A 478 -1.64 -40.15 -7.12
C ILE A 478 -1.73 -40.58 -8.59
N ALA A 479 -2.46 -39.81 -9.37
CA ALA A 479 -2.58 -39.98 -10.81
C ALA A 479 -1.39 -39.33 -11.51
N THR A 480 -0.62 -40.09 -12.29
CA THR A 480 0.59 -39.58 -12.93
C THR A 480 0.50 -39.57 -14.46
N LYS A 481 1.21 -38.66 -15.08
CA LYS A 481 1.41 -38.67 -16.53
C LYS A 481 2.57 -39.60 -16.88
N GLY A 482 2.27 -40.66 -17.61
CA GLY A 482 3.26 -41.61 -18.16
C GLY A 482 3.66 -42.71 -17.22
N ASN A 483 3.41 -42.64 -15.90
CA ASN A 483 3.86 -43.61 -14.91
C ASN A 483 2.72 -44.30 -14.15
N GLY A 484 1.49 -44.25 -14.71
CA GLY A 484 0.35 -44.97 -14.17
C GLY A 484 -0.25 -44.32 -12.91
N LEU A 485 -0.83 -45.16 -12.06
CA LEU A 485 -1.50 -44.81 -10.83
C LEU A 485 -0.70 -45.27 -9.61
N VAL A 486 -0.48 -44.42 -8.64
CA VAL A 486 0.20 -44.78 -7.39
C VAL A 486 -0.79 -44.74 -6.24
N ARG A 487 -0.80 -45.78 -5.44
CA ARG A 487 -1.50 -45.91 -4.18
C ARG A 487 -0.48 -45.77 -3.05
N ALA A 488 -0.64 -44.77 -2.19
CA ALA A 488 0.24 -44.52 -1.07
C ALA A 488 -0.53 -44.75 0.24
N GLU A 489 -0.18 -45.80 0.94
CA GLU A 489 -0.75 -46.15 2.24
C GLU A 489 0.20 -45.71 3.34
N GLN A 490 -0.31 -44.95 4.30
CA GLN A 490 0.48 -44.57 5.47
C GLN A 490 0.88 -45.81 6.29
N ILE A 491 2.17 -45.94 6.62
CA ILE A 491 2.69 -47.14 7.30
C ILE A 491 2.19 -47.19 8.75
N SER A 492 2.08 -46.03 9.40
CA SER A 492 1.45 -45.92 10.71
C SER A 492 0.82 -44.53 10.89
N PRO A 493 -0.20 -44.36 11.73
CA PRO A 493 -0.90 -43.08 11.92
C PRO A 493 0.00 -41.88 12.36
N THR A 494 1.16 -42.19 12.93
CA THR A 494 2.13 -41.18 13.40
C THR A 494 3.33 -41.01 12.48
N SER A 495 3.40 -41.77 11.38
CA SER A 495 4.53 -41.80 10.45
C SER A 495 4.23 -40.94 9.22
N MET A 496 5.17 -40.11 8.80
CA MET A 496 5.18 -39.46 7.49
C MET A 496 5.85 -40.35 6.42
N SER A 497 5.61 -41.64 6.49
CA SER A 497 6.13 -42.63 5.55
C SER A 497 4.98 -43.47 4.98
N TYR A 498 5.06 -43.75 3.71
CA TYR A 498 4.01 -44.40 2.92
C TYR A 498 4.54 -45.63 2.21
N LYS A 499 3.75 -46.70 2.18
CA LYS A 499 3.96 -47.84 1.28
C LYS A 499 3.40 -47.46 -0.08
N LEU A 500 4.26 -47.35 -1.09
CA LEU A 500 3.86 -47.03 -2.45
C LEU A 500 3.61 -48.33 -3.24
N THR A 501 2.42 -48.42 -3.86
CA THR A 501 2.10 -49.46 -4.82
C THR A 501 1.75 -48.80 -6.15
N ARG A 502 2.50 -49.14 -7.21
CA ARG A 502 2.31 -48.56 -8.55
C ARG A 502 1.58 -49.54 -9.46
N TYR A 503 0.57 -49.03 -10.14
CA TYR A 503 -0.21 -49.76 -11.13
C TYR A 503 0.03 -49.14 -12.51
N GLN A 504 0.37 -49.99 -13.46
CA GLN A 504 0.67 -49.57 -14.83
C GLN A 504 -0.14 -50.43 -15.85
N HIS A 505 -0.22 -49.91 -17.06
CA HIS A 505 -0.78 -50.60 -18.18
C HIS A 505 0.14 -51.76 -18.59
N ASP A 506 -0.45 -52.96 -18.73
CA ASP A 506 0.17 -54.15 -19.36
C ASP A 506 -0.74 -54.61 -20.50
N SER A 507 -0.19 -54.67 -21.71
CA SER A 507 -0.94 -55.14 -22.88
C SER A 507 -1.34 -56.62 -22.78
N ASN A 508 -0.59 -57.44 -22.01
CA ASN A 508 -0.83 -58.86 -21.82
C ASN A 508 -1.81 -59.14 -20.67
N ASP A 509 -2.11 -58.15 -19.83
CA ASP A 509 -3.07 -58.29 -18.76
C ASP A 509 -4.31 -57.42 -19.03
N MET A 510 -5.45 -58.06 -19.29
CA MET A 510 -6.72 -57.38 -19.54
C MET A 510 -7.26 -56.64 -18.31
N TYR A 511 -6.84 -57.02 -17.11
CA TYR A 511 -7.25 -56.42 -15.85
C TYR A 511 -6.25 -55.40 -15.31
N SER A 512 -5.22 -55.07 -16.08
CA SER A 512 -4.32 -53.96 -15.79
C SER A 512 -4.96 -52.60 -16.09
N LEU A 513 -4.34 -51.53 -15.63
CA LEU A 513 -4.72 -50.17 -15.95
C LEU A 513 -4.81 -49.97 -17.48
N SER A 514 -5.81 -49.24 -17.96
CA SER A 514 -6.06 -49.10 -19.40
C SER A 514 -5.04 -48.23 -20.15
N ASP A 515 -4.40 -47.28 -19.45
CA ASP A 515 -3.35 -46.38 -19.98
C ASP A 515 -2.53 -45.75 -18.85
N ASN A 516 -1.23 -45.54 -19.08
CA ASN A 516 -0.31 -44.98 -18.08
C ASN A 516 -0.44 -43.48 -17.84
N ASN A 517 -1.20 -42.74 -18.67
CA ASN A 517 -1.49 -41.32 -18.47
C ASN A 517 -2.79 -41.18 -17.69
N VAL A 518 -2.71 -41.14 -16.38
CA VAL A 518 -3.86 -40.98 -15.48
C VAL A 518 -4.03 -39.52 -15.16
N TYR A 519 -5.23 -38.98 -15.39
CA TYR A 519 -5.52 -37.55 -15.22
C TYR A 519 -6.35 -37.22 -13.99
N CYS A 520 -7.18 -38.15 -13.52
CA CYS A 520 -8.04 -37.93 -12.38
C CYS A 520 -8.27 -39.25 -11.65
N VAL A 521 -8.41 -39.20 -10.35
CA VAL A 521 -8.92 -40.30 -9.50
C VAL A 521 -10.10 -39.76 -8.73
N TYR A 522 -11.14 -40.55 -8.55
CA TYR A 522 -12.36 -40.13 -7.90
C TYR A 522 -12.92 -41.26 -7.04
N GLU A 523 -13.37 -40.96 -5.83
CA GLU A 523 -14.13 -41.85 -4.97
C GLU A 523 -15.63 -41.53 -5.09
N ASP A 524 -16.46 -42.49 -5.49
CA ASP A 524 -17.90 -42.27 -5.59
C ASP A 524 -18.60 -42.40 -4.22
N HIS A 525 -19.89 -42.09 -4.16
CA HIS A 525 -20.67 -42.12 -2.91
C HIS A 525 -20.76 -43.51 -2.27
N HIS A 526 -20.40 -44.56 -3.00
CA HIS A 526 -20.32 -45.94 -2.49
C HIS A 526 -18.90 -46.35 -2.06
N GLY A 527 -17.93 -45.39 -2.05
CA GLY A 527 -16.54 -45.65 -1.69
C GLY A 527 -15.75 -46.42 -2.74
N ARG A 528 -16.22 -46.47 -3.99
CA ARG A 528 -15.53 -47.09 -5.12
C ARG A 528 -14.60 -46.09 -5.79
N ILE A 529 -13.41 -46.56 -6.15
CA ILE A 529 -12.37 -45.71 -6.74
C ILE A 529 -12.39 -45.85 -8.26
N TRP A 530 -12.41 -44.70 -8.93
CA TRP A 530 -12.39 -44.55 -10.38
C TRP A 530 -11.15 -43.82 -10.84
N ALA A 531 -10.58 -44.22 -11.96
CA ALA A 531 -9.45 -43.51 -12.58
C ALA A 531 -9.75 -43.13 -14.04
N ALA A 532 -9.52 -41.88 -14.41
CA ALA A 532 -9.65 -41.39 -15.78
C ALA A 532 -8.30 -41.42 -16.48
N THR A 533 -8.23 -42.00 -17.66
CA THR A 533 -7.00 -42.14 -18.45
C THR A 533 -7.10 -41.43 -19.80
N PHE A 534 -5.95 -40.99 -20.34
CA PHE A 534 -5.92 -40.19 -21.57
C PHE A 534 -6.24 -41.01 -22.83
N ALA A 535 -5.88 -42.28 -22.88
CA ALA A 535 -6.10 -43.12 -24.06
C ALA A 535 -7.00 -44.33 -23.81
N GLY A 536 -7.34 -44.63 -22.56
CA GLY A 536 -8.09 -45.84 -22.19
C GLY A 536 -9.44 -45.58 -21.51
N GLY A 537 -10.00 -44.34 -21.56
CA GLY A 537 -11.27 -44.02 -20.94
C GLY A 537 -11.19 -44.08 -19.42
N ILE A 538 -12.15 -44.74 -18.77
CA ILE A 538 -12.22 -44.89 -17.31
C ILE A 538 -11.90 -46.31 -16.85
N ASN A 539 -11.40 -46.39 -15.62
CA ASN A 539 -11.13 -47.63 -14.91
C ASN A 539 -11.86 -47.62 -13.57
N TYR A 540 -12.56 -48.68 -13.23
CA TYR A 540 -13.06 -48.94 -11.89
C TYR A 540 -12.07 -49.87 -11.18
N ILE A 541 -11.58 -49.46 -10.01
CA ILE A 541 -10.60 -50.21 -9.23
C ILE A 541 -11.32 -51.17 -8.30
N SER A 542 -11.09 -52.44 -8.46
CA SER A 542 -11.75 -53.51 -7.71
C SER A 542 -10.72 -54.50 -7.15
N GLN A 543 -11.21 -55.49 -6.41
CA GLN A 543 -10.42 -56.64 -5.96
C GLN A 543 -10.80 -57.86 -6.76
N GLY A 544 -9.81 -58.61 -7.19
CA GLY A 544 -9.97 -59.92 -7.83
C GLY A 544 -10.27 -61.03 -6.82
N GLU A 545 -10.42 -62.27 -7.33
CA GLU A 545 -10.81 -63.43 -6.53
C GLU A 545 -9.79 -63.79 -5.42
N HIS A 546 -8.53 -63.46 -5.63
CA HIS A 546 -7.45 -63.71 -4.66
C HIS A 546 -7.03 -62.46 -3.87
N GLY A 547 -7.83 -61.38 -3.94
CA GLY A 547 -7.57 -60.13 -3.23
C GLY A 547 -6.57 -59.18 -3.91
N GLU A 548 -6.12 -59.51 -5.12
CA GLU A 548 -5.30 -58.64 -5.95
C GLU A 548 -6.10 -57.44 -6.47
N THR A 549 -5.44 -56.30 -6.72
CA THR A 549 -6.08 -55.14 -7.32
C THR A 549 -6.27 -55.35 -8.83
N VAL A 550 -7.50 -55.25 -9.31
CA VAL A 550 -7.87 -55.36 -10.71
C VAL A 550 -8.54 -54.06 -11.21
N PHE A 551 -8.33 -53.77 -12.50
CA PHE A 551 -8.89 -52.61 -13.17
C PHE A 551 -9.97 -53.02 -14.16
N ILE A 552 -11.21 -52.67 -13.85
CA ILE A 552 -12.36 -52.92 -14.71
C ILE A 552 -12.48 -51.73 -15.68
N ASN A 553 -12.35 -52.01 -16.99
CA ASN A 553 -12.33 -51.00 -18.03
C ASN A 553 -12.94 -51.52 -19.34
N HIS A 554 -12.89 -50.75 -20.43
CA HIS A 554 -13.45 -51.13 -21.74
C HIS A 554 -12.86 -52.41 -22.33
N ARG A 555 -11.68 -52.86 -21.90
CA ARG A 555 -11.01 -54.08 -22.38
C ARG A 555 -11.64 -55.35 -21.79
N ASN A 556 -12.30 -55.24 -20.64
CA ASN A 556 -12.91 -56.37 -19.92
C ASN A 556 -14.41 -56.09 -19.60
N ASN A 557 -14.78 -55.84 -18.36
CA ASN A 557 -16.18 -55.86 -17.92
C ASN A 557 -16.91 -54.52 -18.06
N LEU A 558 -16.26 -53.46 -18.61
CA LEU A 558 -16.86 -52.16 -18.87
C LEU A 558 -17.07 -51.90 -20.38
N LYS A 559 -17.43 -52.94 -21.12
CA LYS A 559 -17.55 -52.91 -22.60
C LYS A 559 -18.58 -51.92 -23.12
N GLY A 560 -19.55 -51.49 -22.31
CA GLY A 560 -20.53 -50.48 -22.65
C GLY A 560 -19.98 -49.05 -22.69
N TYR A 561 -18.75 -48.82 -22.18
CA TYR A 561 -18.13 -47.50 -22.23
C TYR A 561 -17.83 -47.07 -23.67
N PRO A 562 -18.23 -45.84 -24.09
CA PRO A 562 -18.11 -45.39 -25.48
C PRO A 562 -16.66 -44.99 -25.83
N ILE A 563 -15.75 -45.96 -25.82
CA ILE A 563 -14.30 -45.76 -25.97
C ILE A 563 -13.93 -45.14 -27.30
N ASP A 564 -14.60 -45.44 -28.40
CA ASP A 564 -14.27 -44.94 -29.73
C ASP A 564 -14.39 -43.41 -29.83
N VAL A 565 -15.22 -42.81 -29.00
CA VAL A 565 -15.47 -41.35 -28.98
C VAL A 565 -14.88 -40.72 -27.73
N CYS A 566 -14.97 -41.37 -26.58
CA CYS A 566 -14.67 -40.81 -25.27
C CYS A 566 -13.41 -41.38 -24.62
N TYR A 567 -12.42 -41.79 -25.44
CA TYR A 567 -11.18 -42.42 -24.95
C TYR A 567 -10.30 -41.48 -24.11
N LYS A 568 -10.35 -40.14 -24.36
CA LYS A 568 -9.58 -39.15 -23.63
C LYS A 568 -10.35 -38.62 -22.42
N ALA A 569 -10.42 -39.42 -21.37
CA ALA A 569 -11.04 -38.98 -20.12
C ALA A 569 -10.08 -38.11 -19.31
N ARG A 570 -10.59 -36.97 -18.81
CA ARG A 570 -9.82 -35.93 -18.11
C ARG A 570 -10.21 -35.78 -16.65
N PHE A 571 -11.48 -35.90 -16.35
CA PHE A 571 -12.02 -35.63 -15.03
C PHE A 571 -13.23 -36.48 -14.73
N ILE A 572 -13.40 -36.87 -13.45
CA ILE A 572 -14.56 -37.61 -12.97
C ILE A 572 -15.13 -36.89 -11.75
N THR A 573 -16.43 -36.78 -11.67
CA THR A 573 -17.15 -36.26 -10.52
C THR A 573 -18.56 -36.83 -10.45
N SER A 574 -19.21 -36.77 -9.27
CA SER A 574 -20.62 -37.08 -9.11
C SER A 574 -21.47 -35.85 -8.97
N ASP A 575 -22.73 -35.94 -9.38
CA ASP A 575 -23.75 -34.95 -9.02
C ASP A 575 -24.52 -35.36 -7.77
N ASN A 576 -25.35 -34.45 -7.25
CA ASN A 576 -26.17 -34.73 -6.05
C ASN A 576 -27.29 -35.75 -6.27
N ASN A 577 -27.49 -36.21 -7.50
CA ASN A 577 -28.51 -37.20 -7.85
C ASN A 577 -27.92 -38.63 -8.01
N GLY A 578 -26.67 -38.82 -7.63
CA GLY A 578 -25.98 -40.11 -7.73
C GLY A 578 -25.59 -40.49 -9.15
N ARG A 579 -25.31 -39.50 -10.01
CA ARG A 579 -24.76 -39.75 -11.35
C ARG A 579 -23.29 -39.37 -11.39
N LEU A 580 -22.50 -40.28 -11.89
CA LEU A 580 -21.10 -40.02 -12.25
C LEU A 580 -21.02 -39.37 -13.64
N TRP A 581 -20.20 -38.31 -13.70
CA TRP A 581 -19.89 -37.57 -14.91
C TRP A 581 -18.41 -37.69 -15.24
N VAL A 582 -18.13 -38.06 -16.47
CA VAL A 582 -16.76 -38.16 -16.99
C VAL A 582 -16.57 -37.08 -18.05
N GLY A 583 -15.76 -36.10 -17.77
CA GLY A 583 -15.34 -35.06 -18.73
C GLY A 583 -14.30 -35.62 -19.70
N THR A 584 -14.59 -35.58 -20.99
CA THR A 584 -13.67 -36.01 -22.05
C THR A 584 -13.37 -34.87 -23.02
N THR A 585 -12.40 -35.05 -23.92
CA THR A 585 -12.09 -34.03 -24.94
C THR A 585 -13.17 -33.86 -25.98
N THR A 586 -14.14 -34.78 -26.07
CA THR A 586 -15.20 -34.80 -27.10
C THR A 586 -16.61 -34.61 -26.54
N GLY A 587 -16.75 -34.46 -25.23
CA GLY A 587 -18.02 -34.31 -24.54
C GLY A 587 -17.97 -34.89 -23.15
N ALA A 588 -19.14 -35.09 -22.54
CA ALA A 588 -19.25 -35.73 -21.24
C ALA A 588 -19.98 -37.08 -21.35
N VAL A 589 -19.55 -38.03 -20.56
CA VAL A 589 -20.23 -39.31 -20.37
C VAL A 589 -20.82 -39.32 -18.97
N ALA A 590 -22.07 -39.76 -18.84
CA ALA A 590 -22.72 -39.88 -17.55
C ALA A 590 -23.31 -41.30 -17.36
N PHE A 591 -23.33 -41.78 -16.13
CA PHE A 591 -23.96 -43.04 -15.74
C PHE A 591 -24.41 -42.98 -14.27
N ASP A 592 -25.32 -43.88 -13.92
CA ASP A 592 -25.84 -43.99 -12.55
C ASP A 592 -24.85 -44.76 -11.68
N GLU A 593 -24.59 -44.24 -10.46
CA GLU A 593 -23.74 -44.92 -9.48
C GLU A 593 -24.36 -46.18 -8.92
N ASN A 594 -25.69 -46.35 -9.02
CA ASN A 594 -26.41 -47.50 -8.47
C ASN A 594 -26.44 -48.66 -9.46
N PHE A 595 -25.31 -49.34 -9.62
CA PHE A 595 -25.21 -50.55 -10.42
C PHE A 595 -24.81 -51.73 -9.54
N LYS A 596 -25.25 -52.96 -9.93
CA LYS A 596 -24.89 -54.21 -9.23
C LYS A 596 -23.59 -54.78 -9.74
N LYS A 597 -23.40 -54.75 -11.05
CA LYS A 597 -22.18 -55.19 -11.74
C LYS A 597 -21.74 -54.14 -12.75
N PRO A 598 -20.42 -54.02 -13.02
CA PRO A 598 -19.91 -53.06 -14.00
C PRO A 598 -20.51 -53.23 -15.40
N GLU A 599 -20.86 -54.43 -15.79
CA GLU A 599 -21.48 -54.73 -17.07
C GLU A 599 -22.90 -54.16 -17.23
N ASP A 600 -23.60 -53.88 -16.11
CA ASP A 600 -24.95 -53.35 -16.10
C ASP A 600 -25.00 -51.83 -16.34
N ILE A 601 -23.84 -51.14 -16.32
CA ILE A 601 -23.75 -49.69 -16.44
C ILE A 601 -24.22 -49.23 -17.82
N GLN A 602 -25.23 -48.34 -17.81
CA GLN A 602 -25.72 -47.66 -19.01
C GLN A 602 -25.10 -46.28 -19.14
N PHE A 603 -24.30 -46.07 -20.19
CA PHE A 603 -23.61 -44.81 -20.45
C PHE A 603 -24.44 -43.89 -21.35
N THR A 604 -24.54 -42.65 -20.96
CA THR A 604 -25.17 -41.58 -21.75
C THR A 604 -24.09 -40.58 -22.19
N ILE A 605 -24.06 -40.25 -23.47
CA ILE A 605 -23.11 -39.25 -24.02
C ILE A 605 -23.81 -37.91 -24.19
N SER A 606 -23.28 -36.86 -23.57
CA SER A 606 -23.67 -35.50 -23.80
C SER A 606 -22.62 -34.77 -24.65
N ARG A 607 -22.97 -34.39 -25.88
CA ARG A 607 -22.10 -33.66 -26.79
C ARG A 607 -22.44 -32.17 -26.75
N VAL A 608 -21.43 -31.30 -26.60
CA VAL A 608 -21.61 -29.88 -26.77
C VAL A 608 -21.69 -29.56 -28.26
N PHE A 609 -22.89 -29.29 -28.78
CA PHE A 609 -23.03 -28.65 -30.08
C PHE A 609 -22.60 -27.18 -29.95
N ARG A 610 -21.44 -26.81 -30.52
CA ARG A 610 -21.09 -25.39 -30.73
C ARG A 610 -22.04 -24.79 -31.76
N THR A 611 -23.13 -24.23 -31.31
CA THR A 611 -23.90 -23.26 -32.11
C THR A 611 -23.11 -21.94 -32.04
N ILE A 612 -22.23 -21.72 -33.01
CA ILE A 612 -21.62 -20.40 -33.22
C ILE A 612 -22.75 -19.50 -33.76
N ARG A 613 -23.44 -18.78 -32.89
CA ARG A 613 -24.17 -17.60 -33.33
C ARG A 613 -23.12 -16.50 -33.58
N ARG A 614 -22.86 -16.23 -34.85
CA ARG A 614 -22.24 -14.96 -35.26
C ARG A 614 -23.24 -13.87 -34.91
N VAL A 615 -22.88 -12.98 -33.99
CA VAL A 615 -23.49 -11.67 -33.83
C VAL A 615 -22.57 -10.67 -34.49
#